data_29bf8ffdbe2d0a5cb474db63e9ec714e
#
_entry.id   29bf8ffdbe2d0a5cb474db63e9ec714e
#
_cell.length_a   1.000
_cell.length_b   1.000
_cell.length_c   1.000
_cell.angle_alpha   90.00
_cell.angle_beta   90.00
_cell.angle_gamma   90.00
#
_symmetry.space_group_name_H-M   'P 1'
#
loop_
_entity.id
_entity.type
_entity.pdbx_description
1 polymer ?
#
loop_
_entity_poly.entity_id
_entity_poly.type
_entity_poly.pdbx_seq_one_letter_code
_entity_poly.pdbx_strand_id
1 'polypeptide(L)'
;MNLNFNIKKDFKNIEVFPTAGALGAQIENVNLSDNLPDNIIEEIYDALLTYQVIFFRNQKFEPRTQKAFAERIGKPIVYPFVKSLDEFPEITPILKKETDINNFGGIWHSDTTYQEEPPMGTMLYGIEIPHYGGDTEWSNQYLAYESLSEGMKKFLNTLEAVNISGKARVAKTRSDIMKHASVGLKGDELRAVHPVVRTHPETKRKSLYVNEAHTTNFVGMTEEESQPILEFLFNIKLNQNSLVDLDGSQDQLQYGIIDAQCTILLMIITAKEG
;
A
#
# COMPACT_ATOMS: atom_id res chain seq x y z
N MET A 1 19.30 -15.55 -13.30
CA MET A 1 18.95 -14.17 -13.64
C MET A 1 19.43 -13.29 -12.51
N ASN A 2 20.26 -12.29 -12.79
CA ASN A 2 20.61 -11.28 -11.79
C ASN A 2 19.44 -10.29 -11.69
N LEU A 3 18.55 -10.53 -10.74
CA LEU A 3 17.40 -9.65 -10.44
C LEU A 3 17.84 -8.55 -9.45
N ASN A 4 18.84 -7.75 -9.82
CA ASN A 4 19.19 -6.56 -9.05
C ASN A 4 18.19 -5.44 -9.38
N PHE A 5 17.12 -5.35 -8.62
CA PHE A 5 16.05 -4.36 -8.83
C PHE A 5 16.27 -3.05 -8.09
N ASN A 6 17.05 -3.02 -7.03
CA ASN A 6 17.50 -1.80 -6.38
C ASN A 6 18.81 -1.31 -7.00
N ILE A 7 18.73 -0.84 -8.25
CA ILE A 7 19.83 -0.10 -8.84
C ILE A 7 19.86 1.26 -8.11
N LYS A 8 20.99 1.54 -7.45
CA LYS A 8 21.19 2.85 -6.84
C LYS A 8 21.05 3.91 -7.93
N LYS A 9 20.04 4.75 -7.81
CA LYS A 9 19.85 5.92 -8.65
C LYS A 9 20.44 7.13 -7.94
N ASP A 10 21.18 7.96 -8.66
CA ASP A 10 21.70 9.20 -8.10
C ASP A 10 20.64 10.31 -8.21
N PHE A 11 20.36 10.95 -7.08
CA PHE A 11 19.51 12.13 -6.95
C PHE A 11 20.37 13.35 -6.66
N LYS A 12 19.95 14.53 -7.09
CA LYS A 12 20.76 15.75 -6.98
C LYS A 12 20.45 16.54 -5.71
N ASN A 13 19.20 16.49 -5.27
CA ASN A 13 18.68 17.37 -4.23
C ASN A 13 18.23 16.61 -2.98
N ILE A 14 18.13 15.28 -3.03
CA ILE A 14 17.79 14.41 -1.90
C ILE A 14 18.81 13.28 -1.73
N GLU A 15 18.95 12.80 -0.51
CA GLU A 15 19.77 11.62 -0.22
C GLU A 15 18.87 10.39 -0.09
N VAL A 16 19.13 9.37 -0.92
CA VAL A 16 18.29 8.16 -1.00
C VAL A 16 19.14 6.92 -0.74
N PHE A 17 18.72 6.13 0.24
CA PHE A 17 19.39 4.91 0.69
C PHE A 17 18.47 3.71 0.51
N PRO A 18 18.74 2.79 -0.45
CA PRO A 18 17.97 1.56 -0.56
C PRO A 18 17.99 0.76 0.74
N THR A 19 16.84 0.27 1.19
CA THR A 19 16.69 -0.47 2.46
C THR A 19 16.71 -1.98 2.27
N ALA A 20 16.25 -2.48 1.11
CA ALA A 20 16.27 -3.91 0.79
C ALA A 20 16.56 -4.14 -0.70
N GLY A 21 16.94 -5.38 -1.06
CA GLY A 21 17.35 -5.74 -2.42
C GLY A 21 16.21 -5.70 -3.45
N ALA A 22 14.97 -5.77 -3.04
CA ALA A 22 13.85 -5.89 -3.95
C ALA A 22 12.93 -4.66 -4.02
N LEU A 23 12.83 -3.88 -2.95
CA LEU A 23 12.07 -2.63 -2.87
C LEU A 23 12.47 -1.84 -1.61
N GLY A 24 12.03 -0.60 -1.54
CA GLY A 24 12.21 0.26 -0.39
C GLY A 24 13.47 1.11 -0.42
N ALA A 25 13.32 2.39 -0.06
CA ALA A 25 14.44 3.30 0.19
C ALA A 25 14.10 4.31 1.28
N GLN A 26 15.09 4.67 2.09
CA GLN A 26 15.00 5.76 3.03
C GLN A 26 15.48 7.06 2.38
N ILE A 27 14.71 8.13 2.57
CA ILE A 27 15.09 9.48 2.14
C ILE A 27 15.45 10.29 3.37
N GLU A 28 16.64 10.89 3.35
CA GLU A 28 17.17 11.68 4.46
C GLU A 28 17.27 13.15 4.12
N ASN A 29 17.44 13.97 5.15
CA ASN A 29 17.64 15.43 5.06
C ASN A 29 16.49 16.20 4.40
N VAL A 30 15.27 15.65 4.44
CA VAL A 30 14.04 16.30 3.94
C VAL A 30 13.03 16.42 5.08
N ASN A 31 12.54 17.62 5.35
CA ASN A 31 11.40 17.85 6.22
C ASN A 31 10.14 18.07 5.39
N LEU A 32 9.24 17.10 5.39
CA LEU A 32 8.04 17.11 4.56
C LEU A 32 6.97 18.11 5.02
N SER A 33 7.12 18.70 6.22
CA SER A 33 6.26 19.76 6.72
C SER A 33 6.62 21.14 6.14
N ASP A 34 7.79 21.25 5.51
CA ASP A 34 8.24 22.49 4.88
C ASP A 34 7.59 22.69 3.50
N ASN A 35 7.59 23.93 3.03
CA ASN A 35 7.20 24.22 1.65
C ASN A 35 8.34 23.84 0.70
N LEU A 36 8.45 22.57 0.38
CA LEU A 36 9.50 22.03 -0.47
C LEU A 36 9.41 22.57 -1.91
N PRO A 37 10.53 22.93 -2.55
CA PRO A 37 10.55 23.30 -3.96
C PRO A 37 10.19 22.14 -4.88
N ASP A 38 9.69 22.44 -6.08
CA ASP A 38 9.16 21.43 -7.02
C ASP A 38 10.19 20.38 -7.40
N ASN A 39 11.45 20.75 -7.58
CA ASN A 39 12.52 19.81 -7.90
C ASN A 39 12.78 18.76 -6.81
N ILE A 40 12.55 19.10 -5.53
CA ILE A 40 12.61 18.11 -4.42
C ILE A 40 11.41 17.17 -4.49
N ILE A 41 10.21 17.69 -4.72
CA ILE A 41 9.00 16.87 -4.88
C ILE A 41 9.11 15.90 -6.07
N GLU A 42 9.64 16.38 -7.20
CA GLU A 42 9.88 15.57 -8.39
C GLU A 42 10.87 14.42 -8.10
N GLU A 43 11.96 14.70 -7.36
CA GLU A 43 12.91 13.65 -6.98
C GLU A 43 12.33 12.67 -5.96
N ILE A 44 11.51 13.12 -4.99
CA ILE A 44 10.77 12.23 -4.08
C ILE A 44 9.82 11.33 -4.86
N TYR A 45 9.10 11.88 -5.82
CA TYR A 45 8.19 11.11 -6.67
C TYR A 45 8.95 10.08 -7.54
N ASP A 46 10.07 10.48 -8.12
CA ASP A 46 10.95 9.59 -8.90
C ASP A 46 11.57 8.48 -8.03
N ALA A 47 11.93 8.79 -6.79
CA ALA A 47 12.37 7.80 -5.82
C ALA A 47 11.25 6.79 -5.50
N LEU A 48 10.01 7.26 -5.32
CA LEU A 48 8.84 6.41 -5.13
C LEU A 48 8.62 5.45 -6.31
N LEU A 49 8.65 5.95 -7.54
CA LEU A 49 8.52 5.12 -8.76
C LEU A 49 9.66 4.11 -8.90
N THR A 50 10.86 4.46 -8.45
CA THR A 50 12.06 3.62 -8.54
C THR A 50 12.03 2.51 -7.48
N TYR A 51 11.76 2.86 -6.23
CA TYR A 51 11.89 1.96 -5.08
C TYR A 51 10.55 1.42 -4.57
N GLN A 52 9.41 1.90 -5.08
CA GLN A 52 8.03 1.46 -4.78
C GLN A 52 7.54 1.78 -3.36
N VAL A 53 8.44 1.81 -2.39
CA VAL A 53 8.19 2.24 -1.01
C VAL A 53 9.31 3.16 -0.58
N ILE A 54 8.98 4.32 -0.01
CA ILE A 54 9.97 5.27 0.51
C ILE A 54 9.64 5.64 1.95
N PHE A 55 10.69 5.87 2.73
CA PHE A 55 10.62 6.12 4.16
C PHE A 55 11.29 7.45 4.50
N PHE A 56 10.69 8.17 5.44
CA PHE A 56 11.24 9.39 5.99
C PHE A 56 11.24 9.30 7.51
N ARG A 57 12.39 9.49 8.15
CA ARG A 57 12.53 9.48 9.61
C ARG A 57 12.36 10.87 10.18
N ASN A 58 12.05 10.96 11.48
CA ASN A 58 12.05 12.20 12.25
C ASN A 58 11.13 13.30 11.66
N GLN A 59 9.99 12.90 11.09
CA GLN A 59 9.02 13.82 10.55
C GLN A 59 8.04 14.27 11.64
N LYS A 60 7.65 15.55 11.60
CA LYS A 60 6.64 16.10 12.49
C LYS A 60 5.51 16.69 11.65
N PHE A 61 4.48 15.88 11.43
CA PHE A 61 3.29 16.32 10.72
C PHE A 61 2.18 16.78 11.66
N GLU A 62 1.59 17.92 11.29
CA GLU A 62 0.22 18.24 11.64
C GLU A 62 -0.72 17.80 10.50
N PRO A 63 -2.01 17.54 10.74
CA PRO A 63 -2.94 17.13 9.68
C PRO A 63 -2.94 18.06 8.46
N ARG A 64 -2.78 19.37 8.67
CA ARG A 64 -2.70 20.35 7.59
C ARG A 64 -1.46 20.16 6.71
N THR A 65 -0.28 20.00 7.31
CA THR A 65 0.98 19.85 6.55
C THR A 65 1.06 18.48 5.90
N GLN A 66 0.52 17.46 6.54
CA GLN A 66 0.39 16.13 5.97
C GLN A 66 -0.48 16.14 4.71
N LYS A 67 -1.66 16.78 4.77
CA LYS A 67 -2.52 16.95 3.59
C LYS A 67 -1.85 17.78 2.49
N ALA A 68 -1.20 18.88 2.86
CA ALA A 68 -0.51 19.75 1.90
C ALA A 68 0.60 19.02 1.13
N PHE A 69 1.40 18.19 1.82
CA PHE A 69 2.40 17.36 1.15
C PHE A 69 1.74 16.32 0.25
N ALA A 70 0.68 15.66 0.73
CA ALA A 70 -0.07 14.69 -0.03
C ALA A 70 -0.60 15.23 -1.36
N GLU A 71 -1.14 16.44 -1.35
CA GLU A 71 -1.66 17.13 -2.54
C GLU A 71 -0.56 17.48 -3.58
N ARG A 72 0.71 17.53 -3.14
CA ARG A 72 1.87 17.72 -4.04
C ARG A 72 2.24 16.44 -4.79
N ILE A 73 1.93 15.28 -4.22
CA ILE A 73 2.24 13.96 -4.79
C ILE A 73 1.06 13.43 -5.61
N GLY A 74 -0.18 13.61 -5.14
CA GLY A 74 -1.37 13.09 -5.80
C GLY A 74 -2.65 13.71 -5.28
N LYS A 75 -3.79 13.11 -5.63
CA LYS A 75 -5.11 13.55 -5.16
C LYS A 75 -5.54 12.72 -3.95
N PRO A 76 -5.58 13.29 -2.74
CA PRO A 76 -6.10 12.60 -1.56
C PRO A 76 -7.57 12.22 -1.72
N ILE A 77 -7.95 11.06 -1.19
CA ILE A 77 -9.33 10.59 -1.16
C ILE A 77 -9.79 10.25 0.26
N VAL A 78 -11.09 10.17 0.45
CA VAL A 78 -11.70 9.75 1.72
C VAL A 78 -11.83 8.24 1.76
N TYR A 79 -11.32 7.61 2.83
CA TYR A 79 -11.51 6.17 3.05
C TYR A 79 -12.94 5.85 3.48
N PRO A 80 -13.64 4.92 2.79
CA PRO A 80 -15.10 4.82 2.92
C PRO A 80 -15.61 4.10 4.18
N PHE A 81 -14.76 3.38 4.93
CA PHE A 81 -15.24 2.48 6.00
C PHE A 81 -14.96 2.96 7.42
N VAL A 82 -13.95 3.79 7.61
CA VAL A 82 -13.50 4.25 8.94
C VAL A 82 -13.63 5.75 9.03
N LYS A 83 -14.07 6.25 10.18
CA LYS A 83 -14.24 7.67 10.41
C LYS A 83 -12.90 8.40 10.32
N SER A 84 -12.86 9.39 9.46
CA SER A 84 -11.73 10.31 9.28
C SER A 84 -11.79 11.48 10.28
N LEU A 85 -10.78 12.34 10.26
CA LEU A 85 -10.79 13.59 11.02
C LEU A 85 -11.86 14.53 10.45
N ASP A 86 -12.59 15.22 11.33
CA ASP A 86 -13.71 16.08 10.90
C ASP A 86 -13.25 17.25 10.00
N GLU A 87 -12.08 17.85 10.28
CA GLU A 87 -11.51 18.95 9.48
C GLU A 87 -10.67 18.46 8.28
N PHE A 88 -10.23 17.22 8.29
CA PHE A 88 -9.39 16.61 7.26
C PHE A 88 -9.95 15.22 6.89
N PRO A 89 -11.02 15.16 6.10
CA PRO A 89 -11.71 13.90 5.81
C PRO A 89 -10.86 12.90 5.02
N GLU A 90 -9.77 13.32 4.42
CA GLU A 90 -8.80 12.46 3.74
C GLU A 90 -7.84 11.76 4.72
N ILE A 91 -7.84 12.16 6.01
CA ILE A 91 -6.96 11.57 7.04
C ILE A 91 -7.80 10.66 7.93
N THR A 92 -7.45 9.37 7.93
CA THR A 92 -8.11 8.36 8.75
C THR A 92 -7.17 7.92 9.88
N PRO A 93 -7.49 8.23 11.14
CA PRO A 93 -6.73 7.73 12.28
C PRO A 93 -6.96 6.23 12.46
N ILE A 94 -5.87 5.46 12.53
CA ILE A 94 -5.91 4.04 12.85
C ILE A 94 -5.36 3.86 14.26
N LEU A 95 -6.28 3.65 15.20
CA LEU A 95 -5.95 3.39 16.59
C LEU A 95 -6.11 1.90 16.89
N LYS A 96 -5.05 1.27 17.39
CA LYS A 96 -5.12 -0.06 17.97
C LYS A 96 -5.00 0.05 19.49
N LYS A 97 -6.05 -0.34 20.19
CA LYS A 97 -6.08 -0.39 21.66
C LYS A 97 -5.42 -1.67 22.18
N GLU A 98 -4.95 -1.68 23.42
CA GLU A 98 -4.38 -2.88 24.06
C GLU A 98 -5.37 -4.07 24.12
N THR A 99 -6.67 -3.77 24.13
CA THR A 99 -7.75 -4.77 24.12
C THR A 99 -8.09 -5.31 22.73
N ASP A 100 -7.56 -4.72 21.66
CA ASP A 100 -7.87 -5.12 20.28
C ASP A 100 -7.08 -6.35 19.90
N ILE A 101 -7.79 -7.39 19.44
CA ILE A 101 -7.22 -8.68 19.06
C ILE A 101 -6.80 -8.69 17.58
N ASN A 102 -7.58 -8.02 16.73
CA ASN A 102 -7.36 -8.04 15.29
C ASN A 102 -6.56 -6.82 14.83
N ASN A 103 -5.61 -7.04 13.93
CA ASN A 103 -4.86 -5.96 13.30
C ASN A 103 -5.63 -5.46 12.08
N PHE A 104 -5.91 -4.16 12.04
CA PHE A 104 -6.40 -3.52 10.81
C PHE A 104 -5.36 -3.72 9.70
N GLY A 105 -5.81 -4.23 8.54
CA GLY A 105 -4.88 -4.57 7.46
C GLY A 105 -4.01 -5.81 7.68
N GLY A 106 -4.23 -6.62 8.72
CA GLY A 106 -3.40 -7.77 9.10
C GLY A 106 -3.50 -8.99 8.17
N ILE A 107 -3.73 -8.79 6.87
CA ILE A 107 -3.60 -9.80 5.81
C ILE A 107 -2.98 -9.15 4.57
N TRP A 108 -2.36 -9.93 3.70
CA TRP A 108 -1.81 -9.42 2.45
C TRP A 108 -2.88 -8.82 1.54
N HIS A 109 -2.73 -7.55 1.21
CA HIS A 109 -3.67 -6.79 0.41
C HIS A 109 -2.98 -5.73 -0.44
N SER A 110 -3.67 -5.31 -1.49
CA SER A 110 -3.49 -4.01 -2.11
C SER A 110 -4.71 -3.18 -1.74
N ASP A 111 -4.50 -1.93 -1.34
CA ASP A 111 -5.58 -1.08 -0.85
C ASP A 111 -6.64 -0.83 -1.91
N THR A 112 -7.89 -0.89 -1.47
CA THR A 112 -9.09 -0.46 -2.20
C THR A 112 -9.22 -0.96 -3.65
N THR A 113 -8.65 -2.13 -3.98
CA THR A 113 -8.81 -2.76 -5.31
C THR A 113 -10.28 -3.04 -5.69
N TYR A 114 -11.20 -2.87 -4.77
CA TYR A 114 -12.66 -2.91 -4.99
C TYR A 114 -13.23 -1.60 -5.54
N GLN A 115 -12.42 -0.57 -5.81
CA GLN A 115 -12.82 0.65 -6.51
C GLN A 115 -12.41 0.57 -7.98
N GLU A 116 -13.23 1.16 -8.87
CA GLU A 116 -12.93 1.20 -10.31
C GLU A 116 -11.68 2.03 -10.60
N GLU A 117 -11.50 3.13 -9.87
CA GLU A 117 -10.31 3.98 -9.90
C GLU A 117 -9.61 3.97 -8.54
N PRO A 118 -8.78 2.95 -8.26
CA PRO A 118 -8.04 2.91 -7.02
C PRO A 118 -7.00 4.04 -6.98
N PRO A 119 -6.77 4.64 -5.83
CA PRO A 119 -5.80 5.71 -5.64
C PRO A 119 -4.32 5.27 -5.84
N MET A 120 -3.33 6.20 -6.08
CA MET A 120 -1.96 5.84 -6.53
C MET A 120 -1.02 5.33 -5.43
N GLY A 121 -1.33 5.52 -4.17
CA GLY A 121 -0.46 5.09 -3.08
C GLY A 121 -1.07 5.39 -1.73
N THR A 122 -0.48 4.88 -0.66
CA THR A 122 -0.88 5.14 0.71
C THR A 122 0.26 5.84 1.45
N MET A 123 -0.09 6.85 2.23
CA MET A 123 0.84 7.52 3.15
C MET A 123 0.49 7.13 4.58
N LEU A 124 1.43 6.55 5.30
CA LEU A 124 1.30 6.20 6.71
C LEU A 124 2.21 7.09 7.55
N TYR A 125 1.66 7.72 8.58
CA TYR A 125 2.43 8.48 9.57
C TYR A 125 2.27 7.85 10.95
N GLY A 126 3.39 7.35 11.50
CA GLY A 126 3.42 6.75 12.84
C GLY A 126 3.52 7.83 13.92
N ILE A 127 2.47 7.99 14.72
CA ILE A 127 2.45 8.92 15.87
C ILE A 127 2.97 8.22 17.11
N GLU A 128 2.46 7.02 17.36
CA GLU A 128 2.87 6.18 18.46
C GLU A 128 2.98 4.73 17.99
N ILE A 129 4.20 4.21 18.01
CA ILE A 129 4.55 2.87 17.56
C ILE A 129 5.15 2.12 18.74
N PRO A 130 4.78 0.84 19.00
CA PRO A 130 5.39 0.06 20.07
C PRO A 130 6.87 -0.21 19.77
N HIS A 131 7.68 -0.41 20.82
CA HIS A 131 9.11 -0.71 20.67
C HIS A 131 9.41 -2.05 19.97
N TYR A 132 8.43 -2.93 19.84
CA TYR A 132 8.53 -4.21 19.12
C TYR A 132 7.14 -4.65 18.67
N GLY A 133 7.08 -5.30 17.50
CA GLY A 133 5.83 -5.68 16.84
C GLY A 133 5.13 -4.49 16.18
N GLY A 134 4.10 -4.77 15.42
CA GLY A 134 3.40 -3.77 14.62
C GLY A 134 4.10 -3.45 13.29
N ASP A 135 4.98 -4.34 12.85
CA ASP A 135 5.73 -4.22 11.62
C ASP A 135 4.81 -4.15 10.40
N THR A 136 5.22 -3.43 9.39
CA THR A 136 4.53 -3.38 8.10
C THR A 136 5.42 -4.00 7.03
N GLU A 137 4.88 -4.97 6.31
CA GLU A 137 5.58 -5.72 5.29
C GLU A 137 5.06 -5.37 3.89
N TRP A 138 5.94 -5.32 2.90
CA TRP A 138 5.58 -5.08 1.49
C TRP A 138 6.14 -6.17 0.59
N SER A 139 5.42 -6.48 -0.49
CA SER A 139 5.83 -7.45 -1.50
C SER A 139 5.88 -6.81 -2.88
N ASN A 140 6.99 -7.01 -3.60
CA ASN A 140 7.21 -6.45 -4.94
C ASN A 140 6.41 -7.21 -6.01
N GLN A 141 5.34 -6.61 -6.51
CA GLN A 141 4.45 -7.23 -7.49
C GLN A 141 5.01 -7.26 -8.91
N TYR A 142 6.00 -6.42 -9.23
CA TYR A 142 6.77 -6.53 -10.47
C TYR A 142 7.59 -7.82 -10.47
N LEU A 143 8.32 -8.09 -9.37
CA LEU A 143 9.10 -9.31 -9.21
C LEU A 143 8.21 -10.56 -9.21
N ALA A 144 7.06 -10.50 -8.54
CA ALA A 144 6.10 -11.59 -8.55
C ALA A 144 5.68 -11.94 -10.00
N TYR A 145 5.34 -10.94 -10.82
CA TYR A 145 5.04 -11.15 -12.24
C TYR A 145 6.25 -11.67 -13.03
N GLU A 146 7.40 -11.06 -12.85
CA GLU A 146 8.63 -11.40 -13.62
C GLU A 146 9.11 -12.82 -13.34
N SER A 147 8.86 -13.37 -12.14
CA SER A 147 9.22 -14.73 -11.74
C SER A 147 8.37 -15.83 -12.41
N LEU A 148 7.24 -15.47 -13.00
CA LEU A 148 6.36 -16.41 -13.65
C LEU A 148 6.96 -16.96 -14.94
N SER A 149 6.61 -18.21 -15.30
CA SER A 149 6.90 -18.76 -16.59
C SER A 149 6.18 -18.01 -17.73
N GLU A 150 6.72 -18.03 -18.94
CA GLU A 150 6.10 -17.37 -20.10
C GLU A 150 4.70 -17.91 -20.41
N GLY A 151 4.46 -19.21 -20.18
CA GLY A 151 3.12 -19.81 -20.31
C GLY A 151 2.12 -19.19 -19.32
N MET A 152 2.52 -19.04 -18.05
CA MET A 152 1.70 -18.42 -17.03
C MET A 152 1.47 -16.93 -17.33
N LYS A 153 2.50 -16.20 -17.72
CA LYS A 153 2.37 -14.79 -18.15
C LYS A 153 1.37 -14.62 -19.29
N LYS A 154 1.43 -15.47 -20.32
CA LYS A 154 0.47 -15.44 -21.43
C LYS A 154 -0.95 -15.69 -20.95
N PHE A 155 -1.15 -16.68 -20.11
CA PHE A 155 -2.47 -17.03 -19.55
C PHE A 155 -3.02 -15.87 -18.70
N LEU A 156 -2.29 -15.37 -17.75
CA LEU A 156 -2.76 -14.32 -16.83
C LEU A 156 -3.00 -12.96 -17.52
N ASN A 157 -2.28 -12.66 -18.60
CA ASN A 157 -2.52 -11.42 -19.37
C ASN A 157 -3.90 -11.39 -20.08
N THR A 158 -4.62 -12.52 -20.14
CA THR A 158 -5.97 -12.60 -20.73
C THR A 158 -7.08 -12.51 -19.69
N LEU A 159 -6.75 -12.51 -18.41
CA LEU A 159 -7.71 -12.61 -17.32
C LEU A 159 -7.98 -11.26 -16.66
N GLU A 160 -9.22 -11.11 -16.22
CA GLU A 160 -9.69 -10.07 -15.32
C GLU A 160 -10.17 -10.71 -14.01
N ALA A 161 -10.00 -10.02 -12.91
CA ALA A 161 -10.34 -10.50 -11.57
C ALA A 161 -11.36 -9.59 -10.88
N VAL A 162 -12.29 -10.21 -10.18
CA VAL A 162 -13.32 -9.55 -9.38
C VAL A 162 -12.73 -9.25 -7.99
N ASN A 163 -12.85 -8.01 -7.54
CA ASN A 163 -12.43 -7.58 -6.23
C ASN A 163 -13.61 -6.99 -5.45
N ILE A 164 -13.76 -7.38 -4.17
CA ILE A 164 -14.82 -6.90 -3.28
C ILE A 164 -14.24 -6.37 -1.97
N SER A 165 -14.93 -5.42 -1.37
CA SER A 165 -14.54 -4.86 -0.06
C SER A 165 -14.90 -5.75 1.13
N GLY A 166 -15.79 -6.71 0.96
CA GLY A 166 -16.50 -7.43 2.01
C GLY A 166 -16.08 -8.89 2.25
N LYS A 167 -14.92 -9.36 1.78
CA LYS A 167 -14.48 -10.72 2.11
C LYS A 167 -14.43 -10.95 3.61
N ALA A 168 -14.91 -12.09 4.09
CA ALA A 168 -15.02 -12.42 5.51
C ALA A 168 -13.70 -12.25 6.31
N ARG A 169 -12.55 -12.59 5.70
CA ARG A 169 -11.22 -12.37 6.31
C ARG A 169 -10.92 -10.90 6.54
N VAL A 170 -11.24 -10.04 5.57
CA VAL A 170 -11.05 -8.58 5.69
C VAL A 170 -12.00 -7.99 6.74
N ALA A 171 -13.25 -8.41 6.75
CA ALA A 171 -14.22 -7.99 7.76
C ALA A 171 -13.72 -8.31 9.18
N LYS A 172 -13.04 -9.46 9.36
CA LYS A 172 -12.42 -9.82 10.64
C LYS A 172 -11.28 -8.87 11.03
N THR A 173 -10.38 -8.48 10.11
CA THR A 173 -9.28 -7.55 10.42
C THR A 173 -9.76 -6.15 10.79
N ARG A 174 -10.93 -5.75 10.28
CA ARG A 174 -11.57 -4.46 10.58
C ARG A 174 -12.43 -4.49 11.85
N SER A 175 -12.71 -5.67 12.43
CA SER A 175 -13.76 -5.83 13.45
C SER A 175 -13.57 -4.96 14.68
N ASP A 176 -12.34 -4.71 15.10
CA ASP A 176 -12.07 -3.93 16.32
C ASP A 176 -12.20 -2.42 16.05
N ILE A 177 -11.59 -1.90 14.99
CA ILE A 177 -11.72 -0.48 14.64
C ILE A 177 -13.17 -0.09 14.29
N MET A 178 -13.92 -1.01 13.66
CA MET A 178 -15.34 -0.77 13.31
C MET A 178 -16.26 -0.64 14.54
N LYS A 179 -15.84 -1.09 15.73
CA LYS A 179 -16.63 -0.91 16.97
C LYS A 179 -16.74 0.54 17.40
N HIS A 180 -15.77 1.36 17.07
CA HIS A 180 -15.70 2.76 17.55
C HIS A 180 -15.49 3.81 16.44
N ALA A 181 -15.15 3.41 15.23
CA ALA A 181 -14.85 4.34 14.13
C ALA A 181 -15.55 4.00 12.80
N SER A 182 -16.62 3.18 12.82
CA SER A 182 -17.38 2.86 11.60
C SER A 182 -18.17 4.05 11.08
N VAL A 183 -18.22 4.20 9.75
CA VAL A 183 -19.12 5.15 9.05
C VAL A 183 -20.42 4.51 8.60
N GLY A 184 -20.66 3.23 8.95
CA GLY A 184 -21.92 2.53 8.68
C GLY A 184 -22.02 1.83 7.30
N LEU A 185 -21.00 1.95 6.43
CA LEU A 185 -20.97 1.17 5.19
C LEU A 185 -20.76 -0.32 5.50
N LYS A 186 -21.50 -1.17 4.79
CA LYS A 186 -21.26 -2.62 4.81
C LYS A 186 -20.13 -2.98 3.88
N GLY A 187 -19.32 -3.97 4.28
CA GLY A 187 -18.09 -4.30 3.59
C GLY A 187 -18.25 -4.88 2.19
N ASP A 188 -19.42 -5.38 1.82
CA ASP A 188 -19.72 -6.01 0.53
C ASP A 188 -20.35 -5.04 -0.52
N GLU A 189 -20.48 -3.76 -0.20
CA GLU A 189 -21.13 -2.77 -1.07
C GLU A 189 -20.25 -2.30 -2.24
N LEU A 190 -18.92 -2.48 -2.16
CA LEU A 190 -18.00 -2.04 -3.21
C LEU A 190 -17.39 -3.22 -3.95
N ARG A 191 -17.46 -3.14 -5.30
CA ARG A 191 -16.96 -4.17 -6.20
C ARG A 191 -16.38 -3.54 -7.46
N ALA A 192 -15.21 -4.02 -7.86
CA ALA A 192 -14.58 -3.63 -9.12
C ALA A 192 -13.96 -4.84 -9.84
N VAL A 193 -13.74 -4.70 -11.13
CA VAL A 193 -13.07 -5.67 -11.99
C VAL A 193 -11.78 -5.03 -12.50
N HIS A 194 -10.67 -5.75 -12.37
CA HIS A 194 -9.37 -5.30 -12.84
C HIS A 194 -8.61 -6.40 -13.59
N PRO A 195 -7.74 -6.04 -14.55
CA PRO A 195 -6.83 -7.01 -15.15
C PRO A 195 -5.97 -7.70 -14.08
N VAL A 196 -5.79 -9.02 -14.19
CA VAL A 196 -4.90 -9.80 -13.30
C VAL A 196 -3.45 -9.32 -13.41
N VAL A 197 -3.05 -8.90 -14.61
CA VAL A 197 -1.76 -8.28 -14.88
C VAL A 197 -1.97 -6.86 -15.35
N ARG A 198 -1.52 -5.90 -14.55
CA ARG A 198 -1.61 -4.47 -14.92
C ARG A 198 -0.26 -3.94 -15.37
N THR A 199 -0.28 -2.98 -16.31
CA THR A 199 0.90 -2.22 -16.73
C THR A 199 0.90 -0.87 -16.03
N HIS A 200 1.89 -0.57 -15.21
CA HIS A 200 1.97 0.70 -14.50
C HIS A 200 1.95 1.89 -15.49
N PRO A 201 1.12 2.92 -15.27
CA PRO A 201 0.93 3.99 -16.26
C PRO A 201 2.20 4.79 -16.55
N GLU A 202 3.12 4.89 -15.59
CA GLU A 202 4.36 5.67 -15.70
C GLU A 202 5.58 4.78 -15.97
N THR A 203 5.85 3.80 -15.10
CA THR A 203 7.03 2.93 -15.25
C THR A 203 6.93 1.94 -16.40
N LYS A 204 5.73 1.71 -16.95
CA LYS A 204 5.40 0.72 -18.00
C LYS A 204 5.72 -0.72 -17.62
N ARG A 205 6.08 -0.97 -16.37
CA ARG A 205 6.31 -2.32 -15.85
C ARG A 205 4.99 -3.04 -15.60
N LYS A 206 5.02 -4.36 -15.75
CA LYS A 206 3.86 -5.23 -15.45
C LYS A 206 3.94 -5.79 -14.05
N SER A 207 2.82 -5.82 -13.34
CA SER A 207 2.67 -6.36 -11.99
C SER A 207 1.50 -7.33 -11.91
N LEU A 208 1.52 -8.22 -10.92
CA LEU A 208 0.33 -8.97 -10.52
C LEU A 208 -0.60 -8.07 -9.71
N TYR A 209 -1.88 -8.05 -10.10
CA TYR A 209 -2.90 -7.20 -9.48
C TYR A 209 -4.05 -8.01 -8.87
N VAL A 210 -3.71 -9.07 -8.17
CA VAL A 210 -4.63 -9.88 -7.38
C VAL A 210 -4.13 -9.93 -5.94
N ASN A 211 -5.02 -9.97 -4.97
CA ASN A 211 -4.64 -10.03 -3.56
C ASN A 211 -5.62 -10.87 -2.74
N GLU A 212 -5.13 -11.42 -1.65
CA GLU A 212 -5.87 -12.32 -0.79
C GLU A 212 -7.07 -11.63 -0.12
N ALA A 213 -6.93 -10.35 0.18
CA ALA A 213 -7.95 -9.58 0.90
C ALA A 213 -9.21 -9.33 0.06
N HIS A 214 -9.05 -9.02 -1.20
CA HIS A 214 -10.17 -8.50 -2.01
C HIS A 214 -10.54 -9.34 -3.21
N THR A 215 -9.58 -10.07 -3.84
CA THR A 215 -9.86 -10.84 -5.06
C THR A 215 -10.65 -12.10 -4.73
N THR A 216 -11.78 -12.32 -5.42
CA THR A 216 -12.66 -13.47 -5.22
C THR A 216 -12.51 -14.53 -6.30
N ASN A 217 -12.59 -14.13 -7.56
CA ASN A 217 -12.59 -15.03 -8.73
C ASN A 217 -12.14 -14.28 -9.99
N PHE A 218 -11.85 -15.04 -11.04
CA PHE A 218 -11.69 -14.47 -12.38
C PHE A 218 -13.04 -14.29 -13.06
N VAL A 219 -13.13 -13.28 -13.94
CA VAL A 219 -14.35 -13.04 -14.72
C VAL A 219 -14.62 -14.23 -15.61
N GLY A 220 -15.86 -14.71 -15.57
CA GLY A 220 -16.29 -15.89 -16.33
C GLY A 220 -15.94 -17.25 -15.70
N MET A 221 -15.29 -17.24 -14.51
CA MET A 221 -15.02 -18.44 -13.73
C MET A 221 -15.73 -18.39 -12.38
N THR A 222 -16.06 -19.56 -11.83
CA THR A 222 -16.55 -19.68 -10.46
C THR A 222 -15.40 -19.42 -9.45
N GLU A 223 -15.74 -19.22 -8.18
CA GLU A 223 -14.74 -19.12 -7.12
C GLU A 223 -13.94 -20.44 -6.98
N GLU A 224 -14.61 -21.59 -7.09
CA GLU A 224 -13.96 -22.91 -7.01
C GLU A 224 -12.94 -23.14 -8.13
N GLU A 225 -13.25 -22.74 -9.37
CA GLU A 225 -12.32 -22.82 -10.50
C GLU A 225 -11.15 -21.86 -10.38
N SER A 226 -11.38 -20.68 -9.80
CA SER A 226 -10.39 -19.61 -9.65
C SER A 226 -9.43 -19.87 -8.50
N GLN A 227 -9.90 -20.47 -7.41
CA GLN A 227 -9.19 -20.60 -6.15
C GLN A 227 -7.79 -21.22 -6.27
N PRO A 228 -7.57 -22.35 -6.98
CA PRO A 228 -6.24 -22.96 -7.08
C PRO A 228 -5.21 -22.04 -7.77
N ILE A 229 -5.66 -21.27 -8.76
CA ILE A 229 -4.80 -20.32 -9.48
C ILE A 229 -4.49 -19.11 -8.59
N LEU A 230 -5.50 -18.56 -7.91
CA LEU A 230 -5.32 -17.45 -6.98
C LEU A 230 -4.39 -17.81 -5.81
N GLU A 231 -4.54 -19.00 -5.22
CA GLU A 231 -3.66 -19.47 -4.17
C GLU A 231 -2.20 -19.61 -4.64
N PHE A 232 -1.97 -20.12 -5.84
CA PHE A 232 -0.65 -20.14 -6.44
C PHE A 232 -0.06 -18.72 -6.56
N LEU A 233 -0.85 -17.75 -7.04
CA LEU A 233 -0.41 -16.36 -7.20
C LEU A 233 -0.18 -15.67 -5.85
N PHE A 234 -1.00 -15.94 -4.83
CA PHE A 234 -0.79 -15.42 -3.48
C PHE A 234 0.50 -15.95 -2.85
N ASN A 235 0.82 -17.23 -3.06
CA ASN A 235 2.04 -17.83 -2.55
C ASN A 235 3.31 -17.34 -3.25
N ILE A 236 3.28 -17.01 -4.54
CA ILE A 236 4.43 -16.42 -5.25
C ILE A 236 4.84 -15.08 -4.60
N LYS A 237 3.88 -14.26 -4.20
CA LYS A 237 4.14 -12.99 -3.51
C LYS A 237 4.97 -13.16 -2.24
N LEU A 238 4.70 -14.22 -1.48
CA LEU A 238 5.37 -14.51 -0.21
C LEU A 238 6.79 -15.06 -0.39
N ASN A 239 7.08 -15.74 -1.50
CA ASN A 239 8.38 -16.32 -1.79
C ASN A 239 9.41 -15.31 -2.33
N GLN A 240 8.97 -14.14 -2.74
CA GLN A 240 9.84 -13.06 -3.21
C GLN A 240 10.19 -12.16 -2.03
N ASN A 241 11.05 -12.64 -1.11
CA ASN A 241 11.48 -11.97 0.12
C ASN A 241 11.84 -10.50 -0.09
N SER A 242 10.84 -9.66 -0.08
CA SER A 242 10.94 -8.22 -0.11
C SER A 242 10.30 -7.67 1.16
N LEU A 243 10.76 -8.18 2.29
CA LEU A 243 10.39 -7.65 3.58
C LEU A 243 11.20 -6.38 3.78
N VAL A 244 10.53 -5.25 3.85
CA VAL A 244 11.09 -4.06 4.49
C VAL A 244 10.45 -4.04 5.87
N ASP A 245 11.25 -4.42 6.84
CA ASP A 245 10.94 -4.30 8.24
C ASP A 245 11.27 -2.86 8.67
N LEU A 246 10.27 -2.16 9.18
CA LEU A 246 10.50 -0.89 9.85
C LEU A 246 10.60 -1.19 11.35
N ASP A 247 11.78 -0.99 11.87
CA ASP A 247 11.94 -0.92 13.32
C ASP A 247 10.99 0.16 13.89
N GLY A 248 10.31 -0.16 14.99
CA GLY A 248 9.29 0.67 15.63
C GLY A 248 9.80 2.01 16.18
N SER A 249 10.51 2.81 15.38
CA SER A 249 10.90 4.16 15.80
C SER A 249 9.77 5.15 15.58
N GLN A 250 9.48 5.99 16.57
CA GLN A 250 8.49 7.06 16.51
C GLN A 250 8.86 8.10 15.43
N ASP A 251 7.88 8.86 14.97
CA ASP A 251 8.02 9.94 13.98
C ASP A 251 8.45 9.47 12.57
N GLN A 252 8.00 8.28 12.15
CA GLN A 252 8.27 7.78 10.80
C GLN A 252 7.11 8.04 9.85
N LEU A 253 7.41 8.60 8.70
CA LEU A 253 6.52 8.59 7.56
C LEU A 253 6.90 7.45 6.63
N GLN A 254 5.94 6.59 6.34
CA GLN A 254 6.05 5.57 5.33
C GLN A 254 5.20 5.97 4.13
N TYR A 255 5.80 6.01 2.97
CA TYR A 255 5.08 6.20 1.72
C TYR A 255 5.34 5.01 0.81
N GLY A 256 4.29 4.29 0.47
CA GLY A 256 4.39 3.10 -0.36
C GLY A 256 3.40 3.09 -1.51
N ILE A 257 3.88 2.68 -2.67
CA ILE A 257 3.00 2.17 -3.71
C ILE A 257 2.58 0.77 -3.28
N ILE A 258 1.35 0.62 -2.85
CA ILE A 258 0.80 -0.66 -2.34
C ILE A 258 0.62 -1.68 -3.46
N ASP A 259 0.64 -1.23 -4.66
CA ASP A 259 0.84 -2.03 -5.86
C ASP A 259 1.50 -1.14 -6.90
N ALA A 260 2.29 -1.72 -7.75
CA ALA A 260 2.86 -1.04 -8.91
C ALA A 260 1.82 -0.36 -9.81
N GLN A 261 0.58 -0.26 -9.37
CA GLN A 261 -0.51 0.35 -10.14
C GLN A 261 -1.71 0.79 -9.34
N CYS A 262 -1.64 0.84 -8.06
CA CYS A 262 -2.73 1.38 -7.31
C CYS A 262 -2.39 2.71 -6.70
N THR A 263 -3.34 3.52 -6.81
CA THR A 263 -3.36 4.91 -6.55
C THR A 263 -4.13 5.15 -5.26
N ILE A 264 -3.52 5.06 -4.03
CA ILE A 264 -4.15 5.63 -2.83
C ILE A 264 -3.20 6.51 -2.06
N LEU A 265 -3.72 7.65 -1.70
CA LEU A 265 -3.28 8.45 -0.61
C LEU A 265 -4.23 8.25 0.57
N LEU A 266 -4.10 7.15 1.29
CA LEU A 266 -4.72 6.98 2.59
C LEU A 266 -3.74 7.47 3.65
N MET A 267 -4.11 8.51 4.38
CA MET A 267 -3.30 9.01 5.48
C MET A 267 -3.73 8.33 6.77
N ILE A 268 -2.96 7.36 7.23
CA ILE A 268 -3.22 6.62 8.46
C ILE A 268 -2.34 7.20 9.57
N ILE A 269 -2.98 7.66 10.63
CA ILE A 269 -2.30 8.08 11.86
C ILE A 269 -2.53 6.97 12.89
N THR A 270 -1.46 6.35 13.38
CA THR A 270 -1.54 5.42 14.50
C THR A 270 -1.25 6.17 15.79
N ALA A 271 -2.21 6.17 16.70
CA ALA A 271 -2.04 6.71 18.05
C ALA A 271 -2.31 5.62 19.09
N LYS A 272 -1.52 5.57 20.15
CA LYS A 272 -1.76 4.77 21.35
C LYS A 272 -2.42 5.67 22.39
N GLU A 273 -3.51 5.24 22.99
CA GLU A 273 -3.97 5.87 24.24
C GLU A 273 -3.09 5.36 25.39
N GLY A 274 -2.46 6.30 26.11
CA GLY A 274 -1.72 6.04 27.33
C GLY A 274 -2.61 5.66 28.51
#